data_423e57f95a0a92a9291e5d6aaad26f34
#
_entry.id   423e57f95a0a92a9291e5d6aaad26f34
#
_cell.length_a   1.000
_cell.length_b   1.000
_cell.length_c   1.000
_cell.angle_alpha   90.00
_cell.angle_beta   90.00
_cell.angle_gamma   90.00
#
_symmetry.space_group_name_H-M   'P 1'
#
loop_
_entity.id
_entity.type
_entity.pdbx_description
1 polymer ?
#
loop_
_entity_poly.entity_id
_entity_poly.type
_entity_poly.pdbx_seq_one_letter_code
_entity_poly.pdbx_strand_id
1 'polypeptide(L)'
;MKTIVPLMSYETVYIVKPDLTEDTLLKIIEQYQGILIERGAKNILIENRGRRHLKYPINRVKDGVYIQMNYDANGEVVSLIERSMKINESIIRYLTSCIK
;
A
#
# COMPACT_ATOMS: atom_id res chain seq x y z
N MET A 1 -19.14 1.33 -27.25
CA MET A 1 -19.69 1.94 -26.04
C MET A 1 -18.79 1.61 -24.84
N LYS A 2 -18.40 2.62 -24.10
CA LYS A 2 -17.53 2.40 -22.94
C LYS A 2 -18.34 1.85 -21.77
N THR A 3 -17.86 0.78 -21.19
CA THR A 3 -18.44 0.26 -19.96
C THR A 3 -17.85 1.04 -18.79
N ILE A 4 -18.70 1.67 -18.02
CA ILE A 4 -18.26 2.38 -16.82
C ILE A 4 -18.25 1.38 -15.67
N VAL A 5 -17.05 1.10 -15.16
CA VAL A 5 -16.90 0.26 -13.98
C VAL A 5 -16.88 1.18 -12.77
N PRO A 6 -17.84 1.03 -11.85
CA PRO A 6 -17.84 1.89 -10.66
C PRO A 6 -16.61 1.63 -9.83
N LEU A 7 -16.00 2.73 -9.34
CA LEU A 7 -14.86 2.64 -8.45
C LEU A 7 -15.34 2.42 -7.02
N MET A 8 -14.61 1.59 -6.30
CA MET A 8 -14.85 1.33 -4.90
C MET A 8 -13.75 1.99 -4.08
N SER A 9 -14.09 2.39 -2.86
CA SER A 9 -13.11 2.99 -1.97
C SER A 9 -12.39 1.90 -1.18
N TYR A 10 -11.07 1.93 -1.24
CA TYR A 10 -10.22 0.96 -0.56
C TYR A 10 -9.23 1.66 0.36
N GLU A 11 -8.84 0.94 1.38
CA GLU A 11 -7.78 1.35 2.27
C GLU A 11 -6.76 0.22 2.31
N THR A 12 -5.52 0.52 1.93
CA THR A 12 -4.41 -0.43 1.99
C THR A 12 -3.42 0.06 3.04
N VAL A 13 -3.17 -0.78 4.03
CA VAL A 13 -2.13 -0.50 5.02
C VAL A 13 -1.02 -1.51 4.78
N TYR A 14 0.20 -1.02 4.63
CA TYR A 14 1.34 -1.91 4.52
C TYR A 14 2.45 -1.49 5.47
N ILE A 15 3.24 -2.47 5.87
CA ILE A 15 4.30 -2.28 6.84
C ILE A 15 5.63 -2.53 6.14
N VAL A 16 6.50 -1.54 6.21
CA VAL A 16 7.81 -1.58 5.57
C VAL A 16 8.88 -1.82 6.64
N LYS A 17 9.96 -2.50 6.28
CA LYS A 17 11.09 -2.73 7.18
C LYS A 17 11.61 -1.42 7.75
N PRO A 18 11.95 -1.39 9.04
CA PRO A 18 12.33 -0.13 9.69
C PRO A 18 13.75 0.32 9.41
N ASP A 19 14.59 -0.54 8.85
CA ASP A 19 16.00 -0.26 8.60
C ASP A 19 16.30 0.39 7.24
N LEU A 20 15.24 0.75 6.51
CA LEU A 20 15.40 1.42 5.21
C LEU A 20 15.69 2.91 5.41
N THR A 21 16.47 3.47 4.48
CA THR A 21 16.69 4.92 4.45
C THR A 21 15.40 5.62 4.04
N GLU A 22 15.30 6.91 4.36
CA GLU A 22 14.15 7.71 3.96
C GLU A 22 13.99 7.74 2.44
N ASP A 23 15.10 7.80 1.71
CA ASP A 23 15.07 7.81 0.25
C ASP A 23 14.49 6.51 -0.30
N THR A 24 14.88 5.38 0.26
CA THR A 24 14.36 4.08 -0.17
C THR A 24 12.87 3.95 0.16
N LEU A 25 12.49 4.39 1.34
CA LEU A 25 11.09 4.38 1.76
C LEU A 25 10.23 5.25 0.82
N LEU A 26 10.72 6.43 0.49
CA LEU A 26 10.00 7.33 -0.40
C LEU A 26 9.83 6.71 -1.79
N LYS A 27 10.85 6.02 -2.29
CA LYS A 27 10.76 5.32 -3.58
C LYS A 27 9.69 4.23 -3.57
N ILE A 28 9.57 3.50 -2.46
CA ILE A 28 8.55 2.47 -2.31
C ILE A 28 7.15 3.11 -2.35
N ILE A 29 6.96 4.19 -1.61
CA ILE A 29 5.70 4.91 -1.59
C ILE A 29 5.35 5.43 -2.98
N GLU A 30 6.32 6.03 -3.67
CA GLU A 30 6.12 6.55 -5.02
C GLU A 30 5.81 5.45 -6.02
N GLN A 31 6.41 4.28 -5.85
CA GLN A 31 6.16 3.13 -6.72
C GLN A 31 4.68 2.73 -6.69
N TYR A 32 4.13 2.58 -5.51
CA TYR A 32 2.72 2.18 -5.38
C TYR A 32 1.77 3.31 -5.76
N GLN A 33 2.11 4.55 -5.43
CA GLN A 33 1.35 5.70 -5.88
C GLN A 33 1.32 5.77 -7.40
N GLY A 34 2.45 5.51 -8.05
CA GLY A 34 2.55 5.51 -9.51
C GLY A 34 1.68 4.45 -10.15
N ILE A 35 1.62 3.26 -9.56
CA ILE A 35 0.74 2.19 -10.04
C ILE A 35 -0.72 2.62 -9.96
N LEU A 36 -1.11 3.23 -8.84
CA LEU A 36 -2.48 3.71 -8.68
C LEU A 36 -2.84 4.76 -9.72
N ILE A 37 -1.98 5.73 -9.93
CA ILE A 37 -2.19 6.80 -10.90
C ILE A 37 -2.29 6.22 -12.32
N GLU A 38 -1.35 5.35 -12.66
CA GLU A 38 -1.28 4.73 -14.00
C GLU A 38 -2.52 3.91 -14.30
N ARG A 39 -3.10 3.27 -13.30
CA ARG A 39 -4.27 2.41 -13.46
C ARG A 39 -5.60 3.15 -13.28
N GLY A 40 -5.55 4.46 -13.17
CA GLY A 40 -6.77 5.27 -13.13
C GLY A 40 -7.44 5.38 -11.78
N ALA A 41 -6.74 5.07 -10.70
CA ALA A 41 -7.28 5.26 -9.37
C ALA A 41 -7.48 6.75 -9.09
N LYS A 42 -8.47 7.07 -8.27
CA LYS A 42 -8.84 8.43 -7.95
C LYS A 42 -8.83 8.68 -6.46
N ASN A 43 -8.80 9.95 -6.07
CA ASN A 43 -8.86 10.37 -4.67
C ASN A 43 -7.80 9.68 -3.82
N ILE A 44 -6.58 9.63 -4.34
CA ILE A 44 -5.46 8.97 -3.69
C ILE A 44 -4.96 9.81 -2.53
N LEU A 45 -4.95 9.22 -1.34
CA LEU A 45 -4.39 9.84 -0.16
C LEU A 45 -3.42 8.85 0.47
N ILE A 46 -2.18 9.26 0.66
CA ILE A 46 -1.15 8.41 1.25
C ILE A 46 -0.63 9.09 2.50
N GLU A 47 -0.65 8.35 3.61
CA GLU A 47 -0.15 8.84 4.88
C GLU A 47 0.93 7.92 5.42
N ASN A 48 2.04 8.52 5.83
CA ASN A 48 3.08 7.80 6.55
C ASN A 48 2.72 7.88 8.04
N ARG A 49 2.29 6.76 8.59
CA ARG A 49 1.88 6.68 10.00
C ARG A 49 3.05 6.54 10.95
N GLY A 50 4.26 6.45 10.40
CA GLY A 50 5.46 6.40 11.18
C GLY A 50 5.86 5.02 11.64
N ARG A 51 6.98 4.96 12.35
CA ARG A 51 7.52 3.73 12.88
C ARG A 51 6.74 3.31 14.12
N ARG A 52 6.31 2.05 14.14
CA ARG A 52 5.56 1.50 15.25
C ARG A 52 6.08 0.13 15.65
N HIS A 53 5.96 -0.17 16.92
CA HIS A 53 6.30 -1.48 17.43
C HIS A 53 5.21 -2.48 17.04
N LEU A 54 5.62 -3.61 16.48
CA LEU A 54 4.67 -4.65 16.09
C LEU A 54 4.19 -5.40 17.32
N LYS A 55 2.88 -5.62 17.39
CA LYS A 55 2.28 -6.37 18.50
C LYS A 55 2.81 -7.79 18.54
N TYR A 56 3.01 -8.40 17.37
CA TYR A 56 3.61 -9.71 17.24
C TYR A 56 4.76 -9.61 16.24
N PRO A 57 5.99 -10.03 16.62
CA PRO A 57 7.11 -10.00 15.69
C PRO A 57 6.83 -10.86 14.45
N ILE A 58 7.20 -10.37 13.27
CA ILE A 58 7.09 -11.08 12.01
C ILE A 58 8.50 -11.32 11.50
N ASN A 59 8.89 -12.58 11.34
CA ASN A 59 10.24 -12.96 10.90
C ASN A 59 11.34 -12.26 11.71
N ARG A 60 11.14 -12.16 13.04
CA ARG A 60 12.07 -11.52 13.98
C ARG A 60 12.12 -10.00 13.86
N VAL A 61 11.28 -9.41 13.03
CA VAL A 61 11.18 -7.95 12.93
C VAL A 61 10.19 -7.45 13.98
N LYS A 62 10.66 -6.58 14.86
CA LYS A 62 9.84 -6.07 15.97
C LYS A 62 9.15 -4.76 15.67
N ASP A 63 9.72 -3.96 14.77
CA ASP A 63 9.19 -2.65 14.40
C ASP A 63 8.92 -2.60 12.91
N GLY A 64 8.10 -1.66 12.51
CA GLY A 64 7.82 -1.43 11.11
C GLY A 64 7.32 0.00 10.88
N VAL A 65 7.46 0.45 9.64
CA VAL A 65 6.93 1.75 9.23
C VAL A 65 5.58 1.51 8.57
N TYR A 66 4.54 2.10 9.14
CA TYR A 66 3.16 1.95 8.68
C TYR A 66 2.83 3.01 7.64
N ILE A 67 2.42 2.56 6.46
CA ILE A 67 1.98 3.44 5.38
C ILE A 67 0.52 3.09 5.09
N GLN A 68 -0.31 4.11 5.04
CA GLN A 68 -1.73 3.95 4.74
C GLN A 68 -2.05 4.62 3.42
N MET A 69 -2.71 3.91 2.52
CA MET A 69 -3.17 4.45 1.25
C MET A 69 -4.68 4.33 1.17
N ASN A 70 -5.35 5.45 0.93
CA ASN A 70 -6.78 5.45 0.63
C ASN A 70 -6.94 5.83 -0.83
N TYR A 71 -7.78 5.12 -1.56
CA TYR A 71 -7.96 5.38 -2.98
C TYR A 71 -9.27 4.76 -3.47
N ASP A 72 -9.75 5.29 -4.59
CA ASP A 72 -10.91 4.72 -5.29
C ASP A 72 -10.40 4.02 -6.53
N ALA A 73 -10.72 2.75 -6.67
CA ALA A 73 -10.22 1.94 -7.78
C ALA A 73 -11.15 0.75 -8.00
N ASN A 74 -10.86 -0.03 -9.06
CA ASN A 74 -11.54 -1.29 -9.27
C ASN A 74 -10.74 -2.43 -8.63
N GLY A 75 -11.35 -3.62 -8.55
CA GLY A 75 -10.70 -4.77 -7.90
C GLY A 75 -9.43 -5.24 -8.58
N GLU A 76 -9.29 -5.02 -9.88
CA GLU A 76 -8.08 -5.40 -10.61
C GLU A 76 -6.87 -4.62 -10.13
N VAL A 77 -7.05 -3.34 -9.82
CA VAL A 77 -5.98 -2.50 -9.30
C VAL A 77 -5.54 -3.00 -7.93
N VAL A 78 -6.48 -3.36 -7.07
CA VAL A 78 -6.18 -3.91 -5.76
C VAL A 78 -5.35 -5.20 -5.89
N SER A 79 -5.77 -6.10 -6.77
CA SER A 79 -5.05 -7.36 -7.00
C SER A 79 -3.63 -7.11 -7.48
N LEU A 80 -3.45 -6.13 -8.37
CA LEU A 80 -2.14 -5.78 -8.89
C LEU A 80 -1.23 -5.23 -7.78
N ILE A 81 -1.77 -4.34 -6.95
CA ILE A 81 -1.03 -3.76 -5.83
C ILE A 81 -0.61 -4.87 -4.84
N GLU A 82 -1.53 -5.74 -4.48
CA GLU A 82 -1.24 -6.82 -3.53
C GLU A 82 -0.21 -7.80 -4.07
N ARG A 83 -0.30 -8.11 -5.36
CA ARG A 83 0.69 -8.99 -6.00
C ARG A 83 2.07 -8.38 -5.97
N SER A 84 2.17 -7.08 -6.24
CA SER A 84 3.44 -6.36 -6.20
C SER A 84 4.00 -6.32 -4.78
N MET A 85 3.14 -6.11 -3.78
CA MET A 85 3.58 -6.08 -2.39
C MET A 85 4.05 -7.44 -1.91
N LYS A 86 3.42 -8.52 -2.38
CA LYS A 86 3.76 -9.87 -1.99
C LYS A 86 5.19 -10.24 -2.37
N ILE A 87 5.67 -9.76 -3.49
CA ILE A 87 7.01 -10.07 -3.96
C ILE A 87 8.05 -9.03 -3.55
N ASN A 88 7.64 -7.96 -2.89
CA ASN A 88 8.56 -6.92 -2.44
C ASN A 88 9.13 -7.28 -1.06
N GLU A 89 10.42 -7.57 -1.02
CA GLU A 89 11.11 -7.98 0.20
C GLU A 89 11.10 -6.91 1.29
N SER A 90 10.94 -5.64 0.93
CA SER A 90 10.91 -4.54 1.89
C SER A 90 9.57 -4.43 2.62
N ILE A 91 8.52 -5.09 2.11
CA ILE A 91 7.21 -5.07 2.73
C ILE A 91 7.03 -6.31 3.59
N ILE A 92 6.83 -6.09 4.88
CA ILE A 92 6.67 -7.16 5.86
C ILE A 92 5.25 -7.72 5.80
N ARG A 93 4.27 -6.83 5.69
CA ARG A 93 2.87 -7.19 5.71
C ARG A 93 2.03 -6.15 5.00
N TYR A 94 0.91 -6.56 4.47
CA TYR A 94 -0.06 -5.65 3.86
C TYR A 94 -1.48 -6.15 4.08
N LEU A 95 -2.42 -5.22 4.09
CA LEU A 95 -3.84 -5.53 4.22
C LEU A 95 -4.64 -4.47 3.47
N THR A 96 -5.54 -4.92 2.61
CA THR A 96 -6.46 -4.03 1.90
C THR A 96 -7.89 -4.31 2.34
N SER A 97 -8.61 -3.26 2.68
CA SER A 97 -10.01 -3.35 3.08
C SER A 97 -10.85 -2.46 2.16
N CYS A 98 -12.02 -2.94 1.82
CA CYS A 98 -13.00 -2.13 1.10
C CYS A 98 -13.74 -1.28 2.14
N ILE A 99 -13.69 0.04 1.98
CA ILE A 99 -14.30 0.94 2.96
C ILE A 99 -15.76 1.20 2.63
N LYS A 100 -16.15 0.84 1.42
CA LYS A 100 -17.52 1.08 1.01
C LYS A 100 -17.98 0.16 -0.08
#